data_1482aef28957c0a1925f09c0cae54064
#
_entry.id   1482aef28957c0a1925f09c0cae54064
#
_cell.length_a   1.000
_cell.length_b   1.000
_cell.length_c   1.000
_cell.angle_alpha   90.00
_cell.angle_beta   90.00
_cell.angle_gamma   90.00
#
_symmetry.space_group_name_H-M   'P 1'
#
loop_
_entity.id
_entity.type
_entity.pdbx_description
1 polymer ?
#
loop_
_entity_poly.entity_id
_entity_poly.type
_entity_poly.pdbx_seq_one_letter_code
_entity_poly.pdbx_strand_id
1 'polypeptide(L)'
;RATVDGRQICAGNDKLMDRLGVPYIPCHSVGTIIHMAVGGKYAGHIVISDVVKPHAREAVQALRSAGVHRTVMLTGDAKPVADQVAQSLGIDQVYAELLPAGKVEKVEELLLDNSERGKLAFVGDGINDAPVLSRADIGIAMGAMGSDAAIEAADVVLMDDDPAKIAKAIRISRKCLRIV
;
A
#
# COMPACT_ATOMS: atom_id res chain seq x y z
N ARG A 1 18.36 -13.61 18.21
CA ARG A 1 19.76 -14.10 18.35
C ARG A 1 19.84 -15.51 17.81
N ALA A 2 20.89 -15.83 17.08
CA ALA A 2 21.17 -17.17 16.53
C ALA A 2 22.68 -17.44 16.56
N THR A 3 23.05 -18.71 16.49
CA THR A 3 24.44 -19.11 16.28
C THR A 3 24.52 -19.75 14.90
N VAL A 4 25.35 -19.18 14.02
CA VAL A 4 25.59 -19.68 12.67
C VAL A 4 27.08 -19.86 12.50
N ASP A 5 27.51 -21.04 12.12
CA ASP A 5 28.92 -21.44 11.96
C ASP A 5 29.77 -21.10 13.19
N GLY A 6 29.22 -21.36 14.39
CA GLY A 6 29.90 -21.09 15.67
C GLY A 6 29.99 -19.62 16.07
N ARG A 7 29.43 -18.69 15.26
CA ARG A 7 29.40 -17.26 15.54
C ARG A 7 28.03 -16.83 16.04
N GLN A 8 28.00 -16.04 17.10
CA GLN A 8 26.77 -15.47 17.62
C GLN A 8 26.34 -14.30 16.74
N ILE A 9 25.11 -14.36 16.17
CA ILE A 9 24.51 -13.32 15.36
C ILE A 9 23.34 -12.72 16.13
N CYS A 10 23.30 -11.39 16.20
CA CYS A 10 22.18 -10.63 16.73
C CYS A 10 21.66 -9.69 15.62
N ALA A 11 20.36 -9.76 15.31
CA ALA A 11 19.71 -8.88 14.36
C ALA A 11 18.48 -8.23 15.02
N GLY A 12 18.26 -6.95 14.79
CA GLY A 12 17.15 -6.20 15.36
C GLY A 12 17.29 -4.69 15.15
N ASN A 13 16.43 -3.92 15.80
CA ASN A 13 16.44 -2.47 15.69
C ASN A 13 17.58 -1.83 16.51
N ASP A 14 17.66 -0.51 16.45
CA ASP A 14 18.58 0.34 17.21
C ASP A 14 18.55 0.02 18.71
N LYS A 15 17.35 -0.11 19.32
CA LYS A 15 17.17 -0.46 20.74
C LYS A 15 17.83 -1.79 21.12
N LEU A 16 17.90 -2.74 20.18
CA LEU A 16 18.61 -4.00 20.43
C LEU A 16 20.12 -3.76 20.47
N MET A 17 20.66 -2.95 19.57
CA MET A 17 22.10 -2.62 19.56
C MET A 17 22.49 -1.88 20.84
N ASP A 18 21.69 -0.91 21.29
CA ASP A 18 21.89 -0.20 22.56
C ASP A 18 21.90 -1.16 23.76
N ARG A 19 20.94 -2.10 23.82
CA ARG A 19 20.86 -3.10 24.88
C ARG A 19 22.04 -4.05 24.89
N LEU A 20 22.66 -4.30 23.74
CA LEU A 20 23.83 -5.15 23.59
C LEU A 20 25.15 -4.39 23.83
N GLY A 21 25.09 -3.06 23.96
CA GLY A 21 26.27 -2.22 24.04
C GLY A 21 27.12 -2.22 22.76
N VAL A 22 26.50 -2.50 21.62
CA VAL A 22 27.17 -2.56 20.31
C VAL A 22 27.00 -1.21 19.61
N PRO A 23 28.07 -0.43 19.43
CA PRO A 23 27.98 0.82 18.67
C PRO A 23 27.60 0.51 17.21
N TYR A 24 26.63 1.23 16.68
CA TYR A 24 26.12 1.04 15.32
C TYR A 24 26.15 2.34 14.52
N ILE A 25 26.09 2.21 13.20
CA ILE A 25 26.03 3.36 12.30
C ILE A 25 24.54 3.71 12.09
N PRO A 26 24.10 4.94 12.46
CA PRO A 26 22.74 5.38 12.20
C PRO A 26 22.42 5.31 10.70
N CYS A 27 21.24 4.81 10.38
CA CYS A 27 20.74 4.77 9.00
C CYS A 27 19.48 5.63 8.92
N HIS A 28 19.45 6.58 7.98
CA HIS A 28 18.33 7.49 7.76
C HIS A 28 17.52 7.12 6.52
N SER A 29 17.74 5.93 5.96
CA SER A 29 16.95 5.43 4.84
C SER A 29 15.51 5.17 5.26
N VAL A 30 14.58 5.44 4.36
CA VAL A 30 13.17 5.16 4.56
C VAL A 30 12.94 3.66 4.46
N GLY A 31 12.35 3.06 5.51
CA GLY A 31 12.08 1.63 5.58
C GLY A 31 12.32 1.04 6.99
N THR A 32 12.16 -0.26 7.10
CA THR A 32 12.50 -1.00 8.32
C THR A 32 14.00 -1.29 8.34
N ILE A 33 14.70 -0.70 9.30
CA ILE A 33 16.14 -0.88 9.45
C ILE A 33 16.41 -2.01 10.45
N ILE A 34 17.16 -3.01 10.00
CA ILE A 34 17.62 -4.13 10.83
C ILE A 34 19.13 -4.06 10.94
N HIS A 35 19.62 -3.68 12.12
CA HIS A 35 21.03 -3.72 12.45
C HIS A 35 21.48 -5.14 12.77
N MET A 36 22.71 -5.49 12.38
CA MET A 36 23.32 -6.80 12.64
C MET A 36 24.62 -6.67 13.38
N ALA A 37 24.79 -7.53 14.39
CA ALA A 37 26.05 -7.73 15.10
C ALA A 37 26.49 -9.18 15.02
N VAL A 38 27.75 -9.43 14.77
CA VAL A 38 28.39 -10.75 14.70
C VAL A 38 29.51 -10.81 15.73
N GLY A 39 29.45 -11.79 16.64
CA GLY A 39 30.46 -11.93 17.71
C GLY A 39 30.60 -10.68 18.59
N GLY A 40 29.49 -9.96 18.82
CA GLY A 40 29.49 -8.73 19.64
C GLY A 40 30.01 -7.47 18.92
N LYS A 41 30.31 -7.55 17.62
CA LYS A 41 30.75 -6.40 16.81
C LYS A 41 29.71 -6.07 15.76
N TYR A 42 29.49 -4.78 15.50
CA TYR A 42 28.60 -4.31 14.44
C TYR A 42 29.09 -4.79 13.07
N ALA A 43 28.21 -5.42 12.33
CA ALA A 43 28.50 -5.95 10.99
C ALA A 43 27.87 -5.12 9.86
N GLY A 44 26.80 -4.37 10.17
CA GLY A 44 26.08 -3.56 9.18
C GLY A 44 24.59 -3.51 9.47
N HIS A 45 23.83 -3.01 8.51
CA HIS A 45 22.37 -3.00 8.57
C HIS A 45 21.76 -3.41 7.24
N ILE A 46 20.51 -3.90 7.31
CA ILE A 46 19.67 -4.21 6.18
C ILE A 46 18.51 -3.22 6.23
N VAL A 47 18.19 -2.60 5.12
CA VAL A 47 16.99 -1.77 4.97
C VAL A 47 15.97 -2.56 4.17
N ILE A 48 14.80 -2.80 4.79
CA ILE A 48 13.65 -3.40 4.13
C ILE A 48 12.70 -2.26 3.81
N SER A 49 12.48 -2.03 2.54
CA SER A 49 11.52 -1.02 2.06
C SER A 49 10.64 -1.64 0.99
N ASP A 50 9.38 -1.26 1.01
CA ASP A 50 8.47 -1.62 -0.07
C ASP A 50 8.90 -0.93 -1.36
N VAL A 51 8.80 -1.64 -2.45
CA VAL A 51 9.09 -1.12 -3.78
C VAL A 51 7.77 -0.86 -4.49
N VAL A 52 7.61 0.35 -4.96
CA VAL A 52 6.47 0.71 -5.82
C VAL A 52 6.47 -0.20 -7.05
N LYS A 53 5.30 -0.79 -7.36
CA LYS A 53 5.17 -1.69 -8.52
C LYS A 53 5.61 -0.99 -9.81
N PRO A 54 6.28 -1.72 -10.72
CA PRO A 54 6.55 -1.20 -12.06
C PRO A 54 5.26 -0.67 -12.69
N HIS A 55 5.36 0.43 -13.40
CA HIS A 55 4.21 1.07 -14.09
C HIS A 55 3.08 1.61 -13.19
N ALA A 56 3.24 1.67 -11.87
CA ALA A 56 2.22 2.22 -10.99
C ALA A 56 1.93 3.70 -11.28
N ARG A 57 2.96 4.47 -11.62
CA ARG A 57 2.80 5.88 -12.01
C ARG A 57 2.02 6.03 -13.31
N GLU A 58 2.33 5.23 -14.32
CA GLU A 58 1.62 5.17 -15.59
C GLU A 58 0.17 4.75 -15.39
N ALA A 59 -0.08 3.84 -14.44
CA ALA A 59 -1.44 3.43 -14.09
C ALA A 59 -2.25 4.59 -13.50
N VAL A 60 -1.68 5.38 -12.58
CA VAL A 60 -2.34 6.58 -12.04
C VAL A 60 -2.63 7.61 -13.15
N GLN A 61 -1.70 7.82 -14.08
CA GLN A 61 -1.92 8.68 -15.23
C GLN A 61 -3.04 8.15 -16.16
N ALA A 62 -3.09 6.83 -16.36
CA ALA A 62 -4.14 6.20 -17.15
C ALA A 62 -5.53 6.33 -16.52
N LEU A 63 -5.63 6.31 -15.17
CA LEU A 63 -6.86 6.60 -14.44
C LEU A 63 -7.35 8.03 -14.72
N ARG A 64 -6.47 9.01 -14.65
CA ARG A 64 -6.81 10.40 -14.98
C ARG A 64 -7.29 10.54 -16.42
N SER A 65 -6.60 9.90 -17.36
CA SER A 65 -7.00 9.86 -18.77
C SER A 65 -8.34 9.14 -18.99
N ALA A 66 -8.70 8.22 -18.09
CA ALA A 66 -10.01 7.57 -18.07
C ALA A 66 -11.09 8.40 -17.37
N GLY A 67 -10.78 9.63 -16.92
CA GLY A 67 -11.74 10.56 -16.31
C GLY A 67 -11.90 10.40 -14.79
N VAL A 68 -10.90 9.84 -14.11
CA VAL A 68 -10.80 9.89 -12.64
C VAL A 68 -10.30 11.28 -12.27
N HIS A 69 -11.08 12.02 -11.49
CA HIS A 69 -10.78 13.42 -11.15
C HIS A 69 -9.90 13.56 -9.90
N ARG A 70 -9.95 12.60 -8.98
CA ARG A 70 -9.25 12.62 -7.72
C ARG A 70 -8.74 11.24 -7.37
N THR A 71 -7.47 11.15 -6.97
CA THR A 71 -6.83 9.93 -6.49
C THR A 71 -6.43 10.10 -5.03
N VAL A 72 -6.77 9.10 -4.20
CA VAL A 72 -6.51 9.13 -2.76
C VAL A 72 -5.81 7.83 -2.36
N MET A 73 -4.77 7.92 -1.55
CA MET A 73 -4.09 6.75 -0.98
C MET A 73 -4.43 6.64 0.50
N LEU A 74 -4.89 5.45 0.93
CA LEU A 74 -5.12 5.10 2.32
C LEU A 74 -4.13 4.01 2.72
N THR A 75 -3.24 4.30 3.67
CA THR A 75 -2.18 3.36 4.07
C THR A 75 -1.99 3.31 5.58
N GLY A 76 -1.53 2.15 6.07
CA GLY A 76 -1.05 1.99 7.44
C GLY A 76 0.40 2.42 7.66
N ASP A 77 1.11 2.78 6.59
CA ASP A 77 2.51 3.17 6.65
C ASP A 77 2.70 4.49 7.38
N ALA A 78 3.93 4.72 7.86
CA ALA A 78 4.31 5.99 8.46
C ALA A 78 4.19 7.14 7.46
N LYS A 79 3.73 8.29 7.93
CA LYS A 79 3.44 9.46 7.09
C LYS A 79 4.59 9.85 6.14
N PRO A 80 5.88 9.89 6.52
CA PRO A 80 6.96 10.25 5.60
C PRO A 80 7.09 9.28 4.41
N VAL A 81 6.86 7.98 4.65
CA VAL A 81 6.89 6.95 3.59
C VAL A 81 5.72 7.16 2.64
N ALA A 82 4.53 7.31 3.20
CA ALA A 82 3.30 7.51 2.45
C ALA A 82 3.36 8.78 1.57
N ASP A 83 3.85 9.90 2.11
CA ASP A 83 4.01 11.15 1.38
C ASP A 83 4.99 11.00 0.21
N GLN A 84 6.11 10.30 0.41
CA GLN A 84 7.11 10.05 -0.64
C GLN A 84 6.52 9.19 -1.76
N VAL A 85 5.81 8.12 -1.42
CA VAL A 85 5.15 7.25 -2.41
C VAL A 85 4.09 8.01 -3.18
N ALA A 86 3.20 8.74 -2.49
CA ALA A 86 2.15 9.54 -3.13
C ALA A 86 2.72 10.56 -4.10
N GLN A 87 3.78 11.26 -3.71
CA GLN A 87 4.47 12.22 -4.58
C GLN A 87 5.07 11.54 -5.82
N SER A 88 5.72 10.39 -5.63
CA SER A 88 6.34 9.64 -6.74
C SER A 88 5.32 9.16 -7.77
N LEU A 89 4.13 8.77 -7.31
CA LEU A 89 3.02 8.29 -8.13
C LEU A 89 2.15 9.43 -8.70
N GLY A 90 2.24 10.63 -8.13
CA GLY A 90 1.38 11.75 -8.48
C GLY A 90 -0.05 11.60 -7.95
N ILE A 91 -0.22 11.00 -6.78
CA ILE A 91 -1.51 10.87 -6.07
C ILE A 91 -1.87 12.23 -5.44
N ASP A 92 -3.15 12.60 -5.51
CA ASP A 92 -3.60 13.94 -5.10
C ASP A 92 -3.68 14.10 -3.58
N GLN A 93 -4.05 13.02 -2.86
CA GLN A 93 -4.16 13.01 -1.42
C GLN A 93 -3.67 11.71 -0.80
N VAL A 94 -3.13 11.79 0.42
CA VAL A 94 -2.69 10.64 1.19
C VAL A 94 -3.15 10.75 2.64
N TYR A 95 -3.64 9.64 3.17
CA TYR A 95 -3.93 9.45 4.58
C TYR A 95 -3.11 8.25 5.06
N ALA A 96 -2.19 8.53 5.97
CA ALA A 96 -1.21 7.59 6.49
C ALA A 96 -1.56 7.13 7.90
N GLU A 97 -0.84 6.14 8.41
CA GLU A 97 -0.94 5.63 9.78
C GLU A 97 -2.35 5.13 10.15
N LEU A 98 -3.12 4.71 9.13
CA LEU A 98 -4.49 4.24 9.31
C LEU A 98 -4.52 2.79 9.79
N LEU A 99 -5.27 2.52 10.84
CA LEU A 99 -5.72 1.19 11.19
C LEU A 99 -6.88 0.75 10.26
N PRO A 100 -7.20 -0.55 10.17
CA PRO A 100 -8.29 -1.02 9.30
C PRO A 100 -9.63 -0.28 9.51
N ALA A 101 -10.02 -0.02 10.76
CA ALA A 101 -11.21 0.76 11.07
C ALA A 101 -11.13 2.21 10.57
N GLY A 102 -9.96 2.84 10.72
CA GLY A 102 -9.72 4.20 10.22
C GLY A 102 -9.77 4.31 8.70
N LYS A 103 -9.45 3.23 7.96
CA LYS A 103 -9.65 3.21 6.50
C LYS A 103 -11.14 3.26 6.15
N VAL A 104 -11.99 2.52 6.87
CA VAL A 104 -13.45 2.52 6.66
C VAL A 104 -14.02 3.91 6.93
N GLU A 105 -13.69 4.50 8.09
CA GLU A 105 -14.13 5.84 8.46
C GLU A 105 -13.73 6.87 7.40
N LYS A 106 -12.50 6.77 6.89
CA LYS A 106 -12.02 7.69 5.86
C LYS A 106 -12.75 7.52 4.53
N VAL A 107 -13.10 6.30 4.15
CA VAL A 107 -13.91 6.07 2.94
C VAL A 107 -15.32 6.64 3.12
N GLU A 108 -15.93 6.50 4.31
CA GLU A 108 -17.23 7.11 4.61
C GLU A 108 -17.20 8.64 4.52
N GLU A 109 -16.16 9.29 5.06
CA GLU A 109 -15.98 10.73 4.91
C GLU A 109 -15.84 11.14 3.44
N LEU A 110 -15.06 10.39 2.65
CA LEU A 110 -14.87 10.66 1.23
C LEU A 110 -16.15 10.45 0.41
N LEU A 111 -17.00 9.50 0.78
CA LEU A 111 -18.31 9.28 0.17
C LEU A 111 -19.25 10.47 0.42
N LEU A 112 -19.26 11.00 1.64
CA LEU A 112 -20.05 12.19 1.99
C LEU A 112 -19.60 13.44 1.21
N ASP A 113 -18.27 13.64 1.09
CA ASP A 113 -17.68 14.77 0.35
C ASP A 113 -17.96 14.69 -1.17
N ASN A 114 -18.14 13.48 -1.70
CA ASN A 114 -18.24 13.23 -3.13
C ASN A 114 -19.67 12.97 -3.64
N SER A 115 -20.68 12.96 -2.78
CA SER A 115 -22.04 12.49 -3.06
C SER A 115 -22.73 13.14 -4.26
N GLU A 116 -22.36 14.37 -4.63
CA GLU A 116 -22.97 15.11 -5.75
C GLU A 116 -22.15 15.04 -7.06
N ARG A 117 -20.92 14.50 -7.03
CA ARG A 117 -19.95 14.67 -8.15
C ARG A 117 -19.49 13.39 -8.83
N GLY A 118 -19.85 12.25 -8.33
CA GLY A 118 -19.42 11.00 -8.96
C GLY A 118 -19.47 9.79 -8.01
N LYS A 119 -18.80 8.71 -8.42
CA LYS A 119 -18.70 7.47 -7.67
C LYS A 119 -17.30 7.28 -7.10
N LEU A 120 -17.21 6.79 -5.87
CA LEU A 120 -15.98 6.43 -5.22
C LEU A 120 -15.67 4.96 -5.47
N ALA A 121 -14.55 4.68 -6.13
CA ALA A 121 -14.02 3.32 -6.23
C ALA A 121 -12.89 3.13 -5.22
N PHE A 122 -12.95 2.05 -4.45
CA PHE A 122 -11.85 1.62 -3.59
C PHE A 122 -11.14 0.42 -4.21
N VAL A 123 -9.82 0.46 -4.23
CA VAL A 123 -8.97 -0.61 -4.76
C VAL A 123 -8.13 -1.18 -3.61
N GLY A 124 -8.25 -2.47 -3.37
CA GLY A 124 -7.51 -3.18 -2.33
C GLY A 124 -7.09 -4.57 -2.78
N ASP A 125 -6.09 -5.15 -2.11
CA ASP A 125 -5.51 -6.45 -2.45
C ASP A 125 -5.63 -7.48 -1.33
N GLY A 126 -6.08 -7.07 -0.14
CA GLY A 126 -5.97 -7.86 1.07
C GLY A 126 -7.26 -8.19 1.79
N ILE A 127 -7.16 -9.21 2.65
CA ILE A 127 -8.22 -9.62 3.59
C ILE A 127 -8.65 -8.44 4.47
N ASN A 128 -7.69 -7.59 4.85
CA ASN A 128 -7.92 -6.45 5.72
C ASN A 128 -8.72 -5.33 5.05
N ASP A 129 -8.82 -5.34 3.73
CA ASP A 129 -9.52 -4.33 2.95
C ASP A 129 -10.96 -4.74 2.59
N ALA A 130 -11.38 -5.97 2.87
CA ALA A 130 -12.74 -6.45 2.59
C ALA A 130 -13.85 -5.54 3.18
N PRO A 131 -13.75 -5.05 4.44
CA PRO A 131 -14.74 -4.11 4.97
C PRO A 131 -14.79 -2.78 4.22
N VAL A 132 -13.66 -2.33 3.67
CA VAL A 132 -13.55 -1.08 2.92
C VAL A 132 -14.07 -1.26 1.50
N LEU A 133 -13.75 -2.41 0.86
CA LEU A 133 -14.26 -2.79 -0.47
C LEU A 133 -15.79 -2.76 -0.52
N SER A 134 -16.44 -3.39 0.47
CA SER A 134 -17.92 -3.43 0.54
C SER A 134 -18.57 -2.09 0.91
N ARG A 135 -17.79 -1.13 1.41
CA ARG A 135 -18.31 0.18 1.82
C ARG A 135 -18.25 1.23 0.72
N ALA A 136 -17.34 1.09 -0.23
CA ALA A 136 -17.22 1.99 -1.37
C ALA A 136 -18.43 1.86 -2.31
N ASP A 137 -18.66 2.87 -3.17
CA ASP A 137 -19.63 2.73 -4.26
C ASP A 137 -19.25 1.61 -5.25
N ILE A 138 -17.94 1.37 -5.41
CA ILE A 138 -17.38 0.32 -6.26
C ILE A 138 -16.14 -0.25 -5.56
N GLY A 139 -16.20 -1.49 -5.13
CA GLY A 139 -15.07 -2.23 -4.60
C GLY A 139 -14.32 -2.96 -5.72
N ILE A 140 -13.00 -2.77 -5.80
CA ILE A 140 -12.12 -3.43 -6.79
C ILE A 140 -11.06 -4.23 -6.05
N ALA A 141 -11.12 -5.56 -6.12
CA ALA A 141 -10.08 -6.43 -5.58
C ALA A 141 -9.00 -6.68 -6.64
N MET A 142 -7.73 -6.58 -6.23
CA MET A 142 -6.56 -6.86 -7.07
C MET A 142 -5.78 -8.04 -6.53
N GLY A 143 -5.15 -8.81 -7.46
CA GLY A 143 -4.28 -9.91 -7.05
C GLY A 143 -5.04 -11.10 -6.46
N ALA A 144 -6.10 -11.53 -7.08
CA ALA A 144 -7.10 -12.52 -6.62
C ALA A 144 -6.58 -13.87 -6.11
N MET A 145 -5.28 -14.10 -6.09
CA MET A 145 -4.69 -15.29 -5.49
C MET A 145 -4.59 -15.23 -3.95
N GLY A 146 -5.07 -14.16 -3.32
CA GLY A 146 -4.75 -13.89 -1.93
C GLY A 146 -5.90 -13.94 -0.93
N SER A 147 -7.16 -13.72 -1.31
CA SER A 147 -8.23 -13.63 -0.31
C SER A 147 -9.63 -13.83 -0.88
N ASP A 148 -10.23 -14.96 -0.54
CA ASP A 148 -11.64 -15.23 -0.86
C ASP A 148 -12.54 -14.13 -0.29
N ALA A 149 -12.23 -13.60 0.91
CA ALA A 149 -12.98 -12.52 1.52
C ALA A 149 -12.94 -11.19 0.74
N ALA A 150 -11.81 -10.85 0.12
CA ALA A 150 -11.71 -9.65 -0.73
C ALA A 150 -12.47 -9.85 -2.05
N ILE A 151 -12.44 -11.06 -2.59
CA ILE A 151 -13.18 -11.43 -3.82
C ILE A 151 -14.69 -11.33 -3.57
N GLU A 152 -15.17 -11.85 -2.44
CA GLU A 152 -16.59 -11.80 -2.07
C GLU A 152 -17.08 -10.37 -1.76
N ALA A 153 -16.20 -9.51 -1.27
CA ALA A 153 -16.54 -8.13 -0.92
C ALA A 153 -16.46 -7.14 -2.10
N ALA A 154 -15.87 -7.54 -3.22
CA ALA A 154 -15.62 -6.65 -4.35
C ALA A 154 -16.66 -6.79 -5.47
N ASP A 155 -16.99 -5.65 -6.10
CA ASP A 155 -17.84 -5.63 -7.31
C ASP A 155 -17.05 -6.02 -8.58
N VAL A 156 -15.74 -5.76 -8.56
CA VAL A 156 -14.82 -6.06 -9.67
C VAL A 156 -13.59 -6.76 -9.12
N VAL A 157 -13.21 -7.86 -9.77
CA VAL A 157 -12.00 -8.61 -9.41
C VAL A 157 -11.01 -8.57 -10.58
N LEU A 158 -9.82 -8.07 -10.32
CA LEU A 158 -8.70 -8.11 -11.25
C LEU A 158 -7.79 -9.29 -10.85
N MET A 159 -7.77 -10.31 -11.70
CA MET A 159 -7.09 -11.60 -11.41
C MET A 159 -5.58 -11.47 -11.31
N ASP A 160 -5.02 -10.42 -11.85
CA ASP A 160 -3.60 -10.12 -11.75
C ASP A 160 -3.36 -8.80 -11.00
N ASP A 161 -2.10 -8.58 -10.69
CA ASP A 161 -1.63 -7.52 -9.81
C ASP A 161 -1.16 -6.27 -10.60
N ASP A 162 -1.79 -6.03 -11.78
CA ASP A 162 -1.48 -4.92 -12.66
C ASP A 162 -2.47 -3.76 -12.48
N PRO A 163 -2.08 -2.65 -11.83
CA PRO A 163 -2.96 -1.50 -11.60
C PRO A 163 -3.40 -0.79 -12.90
N ALA A 164 -2.70 -0.96 -14.01
CA ALA A 164 -3.11 -0.39 -15.31
C ALA A 164 -4.44 -0.97 -15.82
N LYS A 165 -4.81 -2.16 -15.35
CA LYS A 165 -6.07 -2.81 -15.73
C LYS A 165 -7.31 -2.13 -15.16
N ILE A 166 -7.20 -1.35 -14.09
CA ILE A 166 -8.30 -0.56 -13.55
C ILE A 166 -8.78 0.44 -14.62
N ALA A 167 -7.86 1.20 -15.22
CA ALA A 167 -8.21 2.14 -16.29
C ALA A 167 -8.79 1.45 -17.52
N LYS A 168 -8.37 0.21 -17.81
CA LYS A 168 -8.96 -0.61 -18.87
C LYS A 168 -10.37 -1.03 -18.54
N ALA A 169 -10.65 -1.47 -17.31
CA ALA A 169 -11.98 -1.83 -16.82
C ALA A 169 -12.96 -0.66 -16.94
N ILE A 170 -12.56 0.55 -16.53
CA ILE A 170 -13.36 1.77 -16.66
C ILE A 170 -13.73 2.04 -18.14
N ARG A 171 -12.77 1.92 -19.05
CA ARG A 171 -13.02 2.11 -20.50
C ARG A 171 -13.96 1.08 -21.09
N ILE A 172 -13.82 -0.18 -20.68
CA ILE A 172 -14.71 -1.26 -21.11
C ILE A 172 -16.14 -1.00 -20.62
N SER A 173 -16.32 -0.71 -19.34
CA SER A 173 -17.63 -0.42 -18.74
C SER A 173 -18.34 0.73 -19.48
N ARG A 174 -17.64 1.84 -19.70
CA ARG A 174 -18.20 2.98 -20.45
C ARG A 174 -18.56 2.64 -21.90
N LYS A 175 -17.80 1.75 -22.55
CA LYS A 175 -18.14 1.28 -23.89
C LYS A 175 -19.40 0.41 -23.87
N CYS A 176 -19.55 -0.48 -22.89
CA CYS A 176 -20.74 -1.30 -22.74
C CYS A 176 -22.01 -0.45 -22.57
N LEU A 177 -21.95 0.58 -21.68
CA LEU A 177 -23.06 1.49 -21.43
C LEU A 177 -23.50 2.33 -22.66
N ARG A 178 -22.66 2.44 -23.71
CA ARG A 178 -23.00 3.13 -24.95
C ARG A 178 -23.66 2.23 -26.00
N ILE A 179 -23.63 0.92 -25.79
CA ILE A 179 -24.16 -0.08 -26.72
C ILE A 179 -25.59 -0.48 -26.31
N VAL A 180 -25.92 -0.28 -25.04
CA VAL A 180 -27.27 -0.48 -24.50
C VAL A 180 -28.06 0.82 -24.60
#